data_978344a921492fb210d4b0b0a767db8b
#
_entry.id   978344a921492fb210d4b0b0a767db8b
#
_cell.length_a   1.000
_cell.length_b   1.000
_cell.length_c   1.000
_cell.angle_alpha   90.00
_cell.angle_beta   90.00
_cell.angle_gamma   90.00
#
_symmetry.space_group_name_H-M   'P 1'
#
loop_
_entity.id
_entity.type
_entity.pdbx_description
1 polymer ?
#
loop_
_entity_poly.entity_id
_entity_poly.type
_entity_poly.pdbx_seq_one_letter_code
_entity_poly.pdbx_strand_id
1 'polypeptide(L)'
;FGARAGLVSRIANFTEDTGKTLTLSNFLKHLHMDVRALYACDSFSRLCVQAGVLENFTEPLEETMRKAFSRFATVNSRRLLAFWMEMLQAPRTCMTAGEGRMLQMFQFTIWQKPYEECGFTSLFDGMIEVRKNPTLCAELLELLRYNFGRIDFIDERVEVGFDCPLDLHCDYTRDQILVALDFLKPSTVREGVKYLPDQKIDIAFVTLNKSDKDYSPSTMYQDYSVGEEFFHWQSQSTTSENSPTGQRYIHHREKGTLFLLFVRENKTDRVSGGAGAYTFLGKANYVQHEGSRPMSILWKLERSIPVRLQKKTNELVGG
;
A
#
# COMPACT_ATOMS: atom_id res chain seq x y z
N PHE A 1 6.40 27.35 -4.26
CA PHE A 1 5.86 28.56 -3.62
C PHE A 1 4.35 28.51 -3.37
N GLY A 2 3.59 27.64 -3.99
CA GLY A 2 2.15 27.74 -3.98
C GLY A 2 1.41 26.79 -3.06
N ALA A 3 1.76 25.50 -3.06
CA ALA A 3 0.91 24.48 -2.43
C ALA A 3 0.82 24.63 -0.91
N ARG A 4 1.95 24.74 -0.21
CA ARG A 4 1.97 24.84 1.25
C ARG A 4 1.32 26.15 1.73
N ALA A 5 1.75 27.28 1.17
CA ALA A 5 1.20 28.60 1.54
C ALA A 5 -0.30 28.69 1.26
N GLY A 6 -0.75 28.14 0.14
CA GLY A 6 -2.15 28.05 -0.23
C GLY A 6 -2.97 27.22 0.76
N LEU A 7 -2.45 26.08 1.19
CA LEU A 7 -3.10 25.24 2.20
C LEU A 7 -3.17 25.93 3.55
N VAL A 8 -2.09 26.54 4.01
CA VAL A 8 -2.07 27.28 5.28
C VAL A 8 -3.10 28.40 5.28
N SER A 9 -3.18 29.18 4.21
CA SER A 9 -4.18 30.25 4.07
C SER A 9 -5.60 29.71 4.10
N ARG A 10 -5.90 28.64 3.41
CA ARG A 10 -7.23 28.02 3.39
C ARG A 10 -7.63 27.42 4.74
N ILE A 11 -6.67 26.86 5.46
CA ILE A 11 -6.89 26.34 6.82
C ILE A 11 -7.22 27.50 7.76
N ALA A 12 -6.46 28.60 7.69
CA ALA A 12 -6.67 29.76 8.53
C ALA A 12 -8.08 30.37 8.38
N ASN A 13 -8.62 30.33 7.18
CA ASN A 13 -9.92 30.93 6.86
C ASN A 13 -11.07 29.93 6.81
N PHE A 14 -10.84 28.65 7.04
CA PHE A 14 -11.82 27.59 6.80
C PHE A 14 -13.13 27.78 7.57
N THR A 15 -13.07 28.03 8.88
CA THR A 15 -14.25 28.18 9.73
C THR A 15 -15.05 29.41 9.36
N GLU A 16 -14.37 30.53 9.06
CA GLU A 16 -15.01 31.75 8.61
C GLU A 16 -15.70 31.57 7.26
N ASP A 17 -15.02 30.93 6.30
CA ASP A 17 -15.52 30.76 4.94
C ASP A 17 -16.64 29.72 4.83
N THR A 18 -16.67 28.72 5.70
CA THR A 18 -17.59 27.58 5.57
C THR A 18 -18.63 27.47 6.68
N GLY A 19 -18.40 28.13 7.84
CA GLY A 19 -19.21 27.96 9.04
C GLY A 19 -19.09 26.58 9.69
N LYS A 20 -18.16 25.73 9.23
CA LYS A 20 -17.96 24.37 9.73
C LYS A 20 -16.76 24.29 10.65
N THR A 21 -16.79 23.32 11.57
CA THR A 21 -15.62 23.00 12.39
C THR A 21 -14.47 22.51 11.52
N LEU A 22 -13.27 23.03 11.76
CA LEU A 22 -12.06 22.59 11.05
C LEU A 22 -11.66 21.21 11.55
N THR A 23 -11.79 20.24 10.67
CA THR A 23 -11.27 18.88 10.83
C THR A 23 -10.60 18.47 9.54
N LEU A 24 -9.73 17.45 9.57
CA LEU A 24 -9.11 16.91 8.36
C LEU A 24 -10.18 16.51 7.35
N SER A 25 -11.19 15.77 7.80
CA SER A 25 -12.28 15.31 6.95
C SER A 25 -13.07 16.45 6.32
N ASN A 26 -13.50 17.43 7.12
CA ASN A 26 -14.25 18.58 6.62
C ASN A 26 -13.43 19.42 5.64
N PHE A 27 -12.16 19.62 5.94
CA PHE A 27 -11.25 20.36 5.08
C PHE A 27 -11.07 19.69 3.72
N LEU A 28 -10.75 18.40 3.71
CA LEU A 28 -10.56 17.64 2.46
C LEU A 28 -11.83 17.57 1.61
N LYS A 29 -12.98 17.37 2.25
CA LYS A 29 -14.28 17.35 1.57
C LYS A 29 -14.64 18.69 0.94
N HIS A 30 -14.41 19.76 1.67
CA HIS A 30 -14.72 21.11 1.17
C HIS A 30 -13.87 21.48 -0.04
N LEU A 31 -12.59 21.15 -0.01
CA LEU A 31 -11.67 21.43 -1.12
C LEU A 31 -11.73 20.40 -2.24
N HIS A 32 -12.46 19.30 -2.08
CA HIS A 32 -12.39 18.14 -2.99
C HIS A 32 -10.94 17.70 -3.22
N MET A 33 -10.16 17.76 -2.17
CA MET A 33 -8.72 17.52 -2.22
C MET A 33 -8.40 16.06 -1.97
N ASP A 34 -7.45 15.53 -2.75
CA ASP A 34 -6.89 14.21 -2.51
C ASP A 34 -6.01 14.27 -1.24
N VAL A 35 -6.25 13.37 -0.30
CA VAL A 35 -5.51 13.30 0.96
C VAL A 35 -3.99 13.13 0.74
N ARG A 36 -3.59 12.46 -0.33
CA ARG A 36 -2.16 12.29 -0.67
C ARG A 36 -1.49 13.63 -0.99
N ALA A 37 -2.22 14.55 -1.61
CA ALA A 37 -1.70 15.89 -1.92
C ALA A 37 -1.45 16.72 -0.65
N LEU A 38 -2.30 16.59 0.36
CA LEU A 38 -2.10 17.26 1.64
C LEU A 38 -0.81 16.74 2.32
N TYR A 39 -0.68 15.43 2.45
CA TYR A 39 0.47 14.82 3.12
C TYR A 39 1.77 14.88 2.32
N ALA A 40 1.71 15.23 1.05
CA ALA A 40 2.90 15.62 0.28
C ALA A 40 3.51 16.93 0.80
N CYS A 41 2.72 17.77 1.45
CA CYS A 41 3.18 19.06 1.99
C CYS A 41 3.69 18.94 3.43
N ASP A 42 2.86 18.43 4.35
CA ASP A 42 3.21 18.27 5.77
C ASP A 42 2.10 17.49 6.49
N SER A 43 2.25 17.27 7.81
CA SER A 43 1.14 16.83 8.64
C SER A 43 0.07 17.93 8.69
N PHE A 44 -1.19 17.52 8.81
CA PHE A 44 -2.29 18.49 8.94
C PHE A 44 -2.16 19.32 10.23
N SER A 45 -1.72 18.71 11.33
CA SER A 45 -1.48 19.41 12.60
C SER A 45 -0.43 20.51 12.45
N ARG A 46 0.69 20.23 11.75
CA ARG A 46 1.72 21.26 11.54
C ARG A 46 1.21 22.39 10.66
N LEU A 47 0.45 22.09 9.62
CA LEU A 47 -0.19 23.11 8.79
C LEU A 47 -1.17 23.98 9.62
N CYS A 48 -1.90 23.37 10.54
CA CYS A 48 -2.80 24.08 11.46
C CYS A 48 -2.03 25.00 12.41
N VAL A 49 -0.87 24.59 12.90
CA VAL A 49 -0.01 25.46 13.72
C VAL A 49 0.47 26.66 12.89
N GLN A 50 0.90 26.44 11.67
CA GLN A 50 1.34 27.51 10.76
C GLN A 50 0.21 28.46 10.39
N ALA A 51 -1.02 27.96 10.32
CA ALA A 51 -2.22 28.77 10.07
C ALA A 51 -2.69 29.53 11.30
N GLY A 52 -2.10 29.30 12.47
CA GLY A 52 -2.48 29.96 13.71
C GLY A 52 -3.77 29.43 14.34
N VAL A 53 -4.29 28.28 13.88
CA VAL A 53 -5.54 27.69 14.40
C VAL A 53 -5.28 26.57 15.41
N LEU A 54 -4.04 26.17 15.58
CA LEU A 54 -3.60 25.18 16.58
C LEU A 54 -2.37 25.74 17.29
N GLU A 55 -2.32 25.61 18.62
CA GLU A 55 -1.13 25.95 19.39
C GLU A 55 0.04 25.06 18.98
N ASN A 56 1.25 25.64 18.99
CA ASN A 56 2.45 24.87 18.70
C ASN A 56 2.61 23.71 19.70
N PHE A 57 3.05 22.58 19.21
CA PHE A 57 3.27 21.39 20.00
C PHE A 57 4.66 20.84 19.69
N THR A 58 5.21 20.10 20.67
CA THR A 58 6.47 19.37 20.49
C THR A 58 6.21 17.92 20.91
N GLU A 59 6.24 17.02 19.95
CA GLU A 59 6.03 15.59 20.17
C GLU A 59 7.18 14.77 19.56
N PRO A 60 7.67 13.73 20.27
CA PRO A 60 8.90 13.03 19.87
C PRO A 60 8.84 12.42 18.48
N LEU A 61 7.68 11.96 18.02
CA LEU A 61 7.54 11.29 16.73
C LEU A 61 7.16 12.21 15.57
N GLU A 62 7.23 13.53 15.73
CA GLU A 62 6.75 14.44 14.68
C GLU A 62 7.44 14.19 13.34
N GLU A 63 8.76 14.11 13.30
CA GLU A 63 9.50 13.89 12.05
C GLU A 63 9.19 12.51 11.44
N THR A 64 9.11 11.50 12.28
CA THR A 64 8.77 10.14 11.83
C THR A 64 7.35 10.07 11.28
N MET A 65 6.38 10.64 12.01
CA MET A 65 4.97 10.63 11.60
C MET A 65 4.71 11.49 10.37
N ARG A 66 5.40 12.60 10.21
CA ARG A 66 5.29 13.45 9.02
C ARG A 66 5.53 12.65 7.74
N LYS A 67 6.53 11.78 7.76
CA LYS A 67 6.83 10.89 6.63
C LYS A 67 5.84 9.73 6.53
N ALA A 68 5.43 9.19 7.67
CA ALA A 68 4.55 8.02 7.73
C ALA A 68 3.13 8.31 7.25
N PHE A 69 2.61 9.51 7.45
CA PHE A 69 1.25 9.86 7.05
C PHE A 69 0.98 9.59 5.57
N SER A 70 1.95 9.84 4.69
CA SER A 70 1.82 9.53 3.25
C SER A 70 1.60 8.05 3.00
N ARG A 71 2.20 7.18 3.80
CA ARG A 71 2.04 5.73 3.70
C ARG A 71 0.72 5.22 4.27
N PHE A 72 0.15 5.93 5.24
CA PHE A 72 -1.20 5.67 5.75
C PHE A 72 -2.29 6.18 4.79
N ALA A 73 -2.00 7.24 4.04
CA ALA A 73 -2.98 7.91 3.20
C ALA A 73 -3.61 7.01 2.12
N THR A 74 -2.92 5.96 1.70
CA THR A 74 -3.40 5.02 0.67
C THR A 74 -4.12 3.81 1.23
N VAL A 75 -4.13 3.61 2.54
CA VAL A 75 -4.72 2.41 3.17
C VAL A 75 -6.24 2.45 3.04
N ASN A 76 -6.81 1.40 2.45
CA ASN A 76 -8.24 1.28 2.16
C ASN A 76 -8.82 -0.12 2.46
N SER A 77 -8.19 -0.89 3.33
CA SER A 77 -8.73 -2.15 3.84
C SER A 77 -9.53 -1.89 5.11
N ARG A 78 -10.84 -2.28 5.10
CA ARG A 78 -11.72 -2.06 6.26
C ARG A 78 -11.21 -2.73 7.53
N ARG A 79 -10.84 -3.99 7.44
CA ARG A 79 -10.38 -4.71 8.64
C ARG A 79 -9.05 -4.19 9.17
N LEU A 80 -8.14 -3.79 8.29
CA LEU A 80 -6.86 -3.23 8.68
C LEU A 80 -7.04 -1.88 9.37
N LEU A 81 -7.83 -1.00 8.78
CA LEU A 81 -8.16 0.31 9.36
C LEU A 81 -8.88 0.17 10.69
N ALA A 82 -9.88 -0.72 10.77
CA ALA A 82 -10.64 -0.96 12.00
C ALA A 82 -9.74 -1.48 13.13
N PHE A 83 -8.86 -2.42 12.83
CA PHE A 83 -7.92 -2.96 13.81
C PHE A 83 -6.95 -1.90 14.32
N TRP A 84 -6.36 -1.10 13.41
CA TRP A 84 -5.45 -0.04 13.81
C TRP A 84 -6.14 1.04 14.65
N MET A 85 -7.36 1.45 14.29
CA MET A 85 -8.14 2.41 15.09
C MET A 85 -8.45 1.86 16.49
N GLU A 86 -8.84 0.59 16.57
CA GLU A 86 -9.09 -0.08 17.86
C GLU A 86 -7.83 -0.09 18.73
N MET A 87 -6.69 -0.48 18.17
CA MET A 87 -5.42 -0.56 18.90
C MET A 87 -4.90 0.81 19.34
N LEU A 88 -5.11 1.86 18.53
CA LEU A 88 -4.71 3.21 18.92
C LEU A 88 -5.56 3.76 20.06
N GLN A 89 -6.81 3.36 20.16
CA GLN A 89 -7.73 3.81 21.21
C GLN A 89 -7.63 2.97 22.49
N ALA A 90 -7.51 1.64 22.35
CA ALA A 90 -7.50 0.71 23.46
C ALA A 90 -6.55 -0.47 23.14
N PRO A 91 -5.23 -0.30 23.30
CA PRO A 91 -4.26 -1.34 22.99
C PRO A 91 -4.47 -2.59 23.84
N ARG A 92 -4.34 -3.74 23.20
CA ARG A 92 -4.39 -5.05 23.86
C ARG A 92 -3.23 -5.93 23.36
N THR A 93 -2.75 -6.80 24.24
CA THR A 93 -1.58 -7.65 23.96
C THR A 93 -1.97 -9.03 23.45
N CYS A 94 -3.16 -9.52 23.79
CA CYS A 94 -3.65 -10.82 23.32
C CYS A 94 -4.26 -10.65 21.94
N MET A 95 -3.71 -11.33 20.93
CA MET A 95 -4.18 -11.21 19.57
C MET A 95 -3.98 -12.49 18.76
N THR A 96 -4.75 -12.60 17.68
CA THR A 96 -4.62 -13.69 16.72
C THR A 96 -3.36 -13.52 15.87
N ALA A 97 -2.98 -14.56 15.13
CA ALA A 97 -1.85 -14.49 14.20
C ALA A 97 -2.08 -13.43 13.12
N GLY A 98 -3.29 -13.31 12.60
CA GLY A 98 -3.65 -12.30 11.61
C GLY A 98 -3.55 -10.88 12.16
N GLU A 99 -4.01 -10.67 13.39
CA GLU A 99 -3.86 -9.38 14.07
C GLU A 99 -2.39 -9.04 14.33
N GLY A 100 -1.58 -10.04 14.68
CA GLY A 100 -0.13 -9.86 14.80
C GLY A 100 0.51 -9.39 13.50
N ARG A 101 0.09 -9.94 12.36
CA ARG A 101 0.54 -9.49 11.04
C ARG A 101 0.09 -8.07 10.72
N MET A 102 -1.13 -7.70 11.09
CA MET A 102 -1.63 -6.33 10.93
C MET A 102 -0.83 -5.34 11.78
N LEU A 103 -0.37 -5.75 12.95
CA LEU A 103 0.49 -4.93 13.81
C LEU A 103 1.91 -4.81 13.22
N GLN A 104 2.44 -5.86 12.59
CA GLN A 104 3.68 -5.77 11.81
C GLN A 104 3.53 -4.77 10.66
N MET A 105 2.41 -4.78 9.97
CA MET A 105 2.14 -3.79 8.91
C MET A 105 2.14 -2.36 9.46
N PHE A 106 1.59 -2.14 10.66
CA PHE A 106 1.64 -0.85 11.34
C PHE A 106 3.09 -0.42 11.63
N GLN A 107 3.88 -1.32 12.19
CA GLN A 107 5.30 -1.09 12.50
C GLN A 107 6.07 -0.64 11.26
N PHE A 108 5.95 -1.38 10.16
CA PHE A 108 6.66 -1.06 8.92
C PHE A 108 6.08 0.15 8.18
N THR A 109 4.81 0.47 8.37
CA THR A 109 4.23 1.69 7.80
C THR A 109 4.87 2.94 8.41
N ILE A 110 5.17 2.93 9.71
CA ILE A 110 5.76 4.07 10.41
C ILE A 110 7.29 4.07 10.30
N TRP A 111 7.95 2.99 10.73
CA TRP A 111 9.41 2.97 10.89
C TRP A 111 10.16 2.32 9.73
N GLN A 112 9.46 1.58 8.86
CA GLN A 112 10.05 0.87 7.71
C GLN A 112 11.17 -0.10 8.11
N LYS A 113 11.13 -0.59 9.33
CA LYS A 113 12.07 -1.56 9.90
C LYS A 113 11.41 -2.32 11.05
N PRO A 114 11.94 -3.51 11.40
CA PRO A 114 11.36 -4.30 12.49
C PRO A 114 11.51 -3.59 13.85
N TYR A 115 10.67 -3.96 14.80
CA TYR A 115 10.62 -3.29 16.09
C TYR A 115 11.95 -3.38 16.86
N GLU A 116 12.69 -4.46 16.70
CA GLU A 116 14.00 -4.67 17.35
C GLU A 116 15.01 -3.58 16.94
N GLU A 117 14.99 -3.16 15.68
CA GLU A 117 15.87 -2.11 15.17
C GLU A 117 15.47 -0.71 15.61
N CYS A 118 14.28 -0.56 16.19
CA CYS A 118 13.81 0.69 16.80
C CYS A 118 14.18 0.78 18.29
N GLY A 119 14.81 -0.25 18.84
CA GLY A 119 15.06 -0.34 20.29
C GLY A 119 13.83 -0.71 21.09
N PHE A 120 12.78 -1.21 20.44
CA PHE A 120 11.57 -1.69 21.09
C PHE A 120 11.77 -3.13 21.59
N THR A 121 11.11 -3.48 22.68
CA THR A 121 11.18 -4.82 23.26
C THR A 121 10.08 -5.75 22.75
N SER A 122 9.01 -5.20 22.19
CA SER A 122 7.92 -5.95 21.64
C SER A 122 7.28 -5.23 20.46
N LEU A 123 6.52 -5.98 19.67
CA LEU A 123 5.76 -5.44 18.54
C LEU A 123 4.69 -4.40 18.97
N PHE A 124 4.24 -4.45 20.23
CA PHE A 124 3.27 -3.50 20.78
C PHE A 124 3.87 -2.13 21.09
N ASP A 125 5.15 -2.05 21.28
CA ASP A 125 5.82 -0.81 21.71
C ASP A 125 5.64 0.31 20.69
N GLY A 126 5.60 -0.02 19.41
CA GLY A 126 5.36 0.98 18.36
C GLY A 126 4.00 1.65 18.51
N MET A 127 2.97 0.88 18.75
CA MET A 127 1.62 1.41 18.99
C MET A 127 1.58 2.29 20.25
N ILE A 128 2.25 1.87 21.30
CA ILE A 128 2.36 2.61 22.56
C ILE A 128 3.13 3.92 22.35
N GLU A 129 4.22 3.88 21.58
CA GLU A 129 4.99 5.09 21.27
C GLU A 129 4.18 6.13 20.51
N VAL A 130 3.36 5.72 19.53
CA VAL A 130 2.47 6.65 18.83
C VAL A 130 1.50 7.32 19.80
N ARG A 131 0.93 6.57 20.74
CA ARG A 131 -0.02 7.08 21.73
C ARG A 131 0.58 8.11 22.70
N LYS A 132 1.90 8.14 22.85
CA LYS A 132 2.60 9.19 23.64
C LYS A 132 2.66 10.53 22.91
N ASN A 133 2.18 10.61 21.68
CA ASN A 133 2.12 11.80 20.85
C ASN A 133 0.65 12.19 20.62
N PRO A 134 0.02 12.88 21.56
CA PRO A 134 -1.43 13.06 21.55
C PRO A 134 -1.96 13.78 20.30
N THR A 135 -1.28 14.81 19.84
CA THR A 135 -1.68 15.55 18.64
C THR A 135 -1.57 14.69 17.38
N LEU A 136 -0.43 14.04 17.20
CA LEU A 136 -0.17 13.20 16.03
C LEU A 136 -1.01 11.92 16.05
N CYS A 137 -1.24 11.34 17.22
CA CYS A 137 -2.11 10.18 17.36
C CYS A 137 -3.56 10.51 17.01
N ALA A 138 -4.06 11.67 17.46
CA ALA A 138 -5.39 12.14 17.12
C ALA A 138 -5.53 12.37 15.61
N GLU A 139 -4.52 12.94 14.97
CA GLU A 139 -4.50 13.12 13.52
C GLU A 139 -4.51 11.79 12.80
N LEU A 140 -3.69 10.82 13.24
CA LEU A 140 -3.66 9.49 12.64
C LEU A 140 -5.03 8.81 12.72
N LEU A 141 -5.68 8.84 13.88
CA LEU A 141 -7.03 8.32 14.04
C LEU A 141 -8.02 8.98 13.09
N GLU A 142 -7.95 10.28 12.95
CA GLU A 142 -8.82 11.03 12.03
C GLU A 142 -8.57 10.62 10.57
N LEU A 143 -7.31 10.46 10.18
CA LEU A 143 -6.94 9.97 8.84
C LEU A 143 -7.49 8.57 8.58
N LEU A 144 -7.33 7.66 9.53
CA LEU A 144 -7.82 6.28 9.39
C LEU A 144 -9.36 6.26 9.27
N ARG A 145 -10.06 7.06 10.06
CA ARG A 145 -11.53 7.22 9.96
C ARG A 145 -11.95 7.80 8.60
N TYR A 146 -11.23 8.80 8.13
CA TYR A 146 -11.47 9.40 6.83
C TYR A 146 -11.33 8.38 5.71
N ASN A 147 -10.24 7.61 5.71
CA ASN A 147 -10.02 6.56 4.73
C ASN A 147 -11.11 5.48 4.80
N PHE A 148 -11.48 5.05 6.01
CA PHE A 148 -12.54 4.05 6.20
C PHE A 148 -13.88 4.51 5.60
N GLY A 149 -14.25 5.77 5.83
CA GLY A 149 -15.48 6.35 5.32
C GLY A 149 -15.53 6.53 3.81
N ARG A 150 -14.40 6.42 3.13
CA ARG A 150 -14.30 6.60 1.66
C ARG A 150 -14.28 5.30 0.89
N ILE A 151 -14.22 4.15 1.55
CA ILE A 151 -14.18 2.87 0.87
C ILE A 151 -15.53 2.64 0.18
N ASP A 152 -15.52 2.53 -1.14
CA ASP A 152 -16.70 2.43 -1.98
C ASP A 152 -16.77 1.12 -2.78
N PHE A 153 -15.95 0.14 -2.42
CA PHE A 153 -15.94 -1.17 -3.05
C PHE A 153 -16.09 -2.28 -2.01
N ILE A 154 -16.43 -3.47 -2.48
CA ILE A 154 -16.48 -4.67 -1.63
C ILE A 154 -15.11 -5.32 -1.67
N ASP A 155 -14.49 -5.43 -0.50
CA ASP A 155 -13.28 -6.20 -0.30
C ASP A 155 -13.65 -7.64 0.13
N GLU A 156 -12.79 -8.59 -0.16
CA GLU A 156 -12.96 -9.96 0.33
C GLU A 156 -11.60 -10.53 0.72
N ARG A 157 -11.64 -11.50 1.64
CA ARG A 157 -10.42 -12.20 2.06
C ARG A 157 -9.98 -13.14 0.96
N VAL A 158 -8.66 -13.27 0.82
CA VAL A 158 -8.03 -14.20 -0.12
C VAL A 158 -7.40 -15.33 0.68
N GLU A 159 -7.78 -16.57 0.36
CA GLU A 159 -7.26 -17.75 1.05
C GLU A 159 -5.85 -18.08 0.53
N VAL A 160 -4.86 -18.00 1.40
CA VAL A 160 -3.45 -18.25 1.06
C VAL A 160 -2.79 -19.29 1.96
N GLY A 161 -3.58 -20.02 2.74
CA GLY A 161 -3.10 -21.08 3.64
C GLY A 161 -2.88 -20.64 5.08
N PHE A 162 -3.02 -19.35 5.38
CA PHE A 162 -2.93 -18.79 6.73
C PHE A 162 -3.75 -17.50 6.79
N ASP A 163 -3.95 -16.94 8.00
CA ASP A 163 -4.70 -15.71 8.19
C ASP A 163 -3.84 -14.50 7.76
N CYS A 164 -3.98 -14.14 6.50
CA CYS A 164 -3.21 -13.07 5.85
C CYS A 164 -4.04 -11.80 5.73
N PRO A 165 -3.53 -10.65 6.22
CA PRO A 165 -4.27 -9.38 6.20
C PRO A 165 -4.15 -8.63 4.87
N LEU A 166 -4.19 -9.33 3.75
CA LEU A 166 -4.24 -8.76 2.42
C LEU A 166 -5.61 -9.08 1.82
N ASP A 167 -6.42 -8.04 1.66
CA ASP A 167 -7.75 -8.16 1.11
C ASP A 167 -7.79 -7.82 -0.36
N LEU A 168 -8.64 -8.53 -1.10
CA LEU A 168 -8.77 -8.38 -2.54
C LEU A 168 -9.14 -6.94 -2.91
N HIS A 169 -8.44 -6.39 -3.88
CA HIS A 169 -8.63 -5.06 -4.45
C HIS A 169 -8.27 -3.89 -3.54
N CYS A 170 -7.75 -4.16 -2.34
CA CYS A 170 -7.18 -3.13 -1.48
C CYS A 170 -5.77 -2.74 -1.91
N ASP A 171 -5.37 -1.53 -1.53
CA ASP A 171 -4.07 -0.95 -1.88
C ASP A 171 -3.09 -1.08 -0.72
N TYR A 172 -1.85 -1.45 -1.04
CA TYR A 172 -0.79 -1.66 -0.06
C TYR A 172 0.54 -1.18 -0.58
N THR A 173 1.40 -0.72 0.32
CA THR A 173 2.81 -0.49 -0.01
C THR A 173 3.54 -1.84 -0.14
N ARG A 174 4.70 -1.84 -0.79
CA ARG A 174 5.54 -3.05 -0.90
C ARG A 174 5.88 -3.61 0.47
N ASP A 175 6.27 -2.77 1.42
CA ASP A 175 6.60 -3.19 2.78
C ASP A 175 5.41 -3.87 3.46
N GLN A 176 4.23 -3.27 3.37
CA GLN A 176 3.01 -3.84 3.94
C GLN A 176 2.70 -5.22 3.37
N ILE A 177 2.85 -5.39 2.05
CA ILE A 177 2.61 -6.68 1.38
C ILE A 177 3.55 -7.75 1.92
N LEU A 178 4.85 -7.46 1.94
CA LEU A 178 5.86 -8.43 2.33
C LEU A 178 5.74 -8.85 3.79
N VAL A 179 5.52 -7.88 4.71
CA VAL A 179 5.37 -8.22 6.12
C VAL A 179 4.04 -8.93 6.43
N ALA A 180 2.98 -8.63 5.68
CA ALA A 180 1.72 -9.37 5.77
C ALA A 180 1.88 -10.86 5.41
N LEU A 181 2.89 -11.17 4.59
CA LEU A 181 3.25 -12.52 4.18
C LEU A 181 4.42 -13.09 5.01
N ASP A 182 4.67 -12.54 6.18
CA ASP A 182 5.71 -12.95 7.13
C ASP A 182 7.15 -12.79 6.63
N PHE A 183 7.38 -11.92 5.64
CA PHE A 183 8.72 -11.58 5.19
C PHE A 183 9.14 -10.24 5.81
N LEU A 184 10.00 -10.30 6.83
CA LEU A 184 10.32 -9.15 7.69
C LEU A 184 11.59 -8.38 7.27
N LYS A 185 12.08 -8.62 6.05
CA LYS A 185 13.22 -7.89 5.47
C LYS A 185 12.86 -7.26 4.13
N PRO A 186 11.75 -6.47 4.05
CA PRO A 186 11.25 -5.96 2.77
C PRO A 186 12.25 -5.08 2.02
N SER A 187 13.16 -4.41 2.71
CA SER A 187 14.21 -3.59 2.09
C SER A 187 15.20 -4.39 1.23
N THR A 188 15.26 -5.71 1.40
CA THR A 188 16.10 -6.58 0.58
C THR A 188 15.47 -6.94 -0.77
N VAL A 189 14.17 -6.71 -0.93
CA VAL A 189 13.45 -7.01 -2.18
C VAL A 189 13.46 -5.78 -3.07
N ARG A 190 14.24 -5.84 -4.14
CA ARG A 190 14.40 -4.74 -5.11
C ARG A 190 13.80 -5.06 -6.47
N GLU A 191 13.48 -6.32 -6.71
CA GLU A 191 12.99 -6.83 -7.98
C GLU A 191 11.47 -6.86 -8.02
N GLY A 192 10.92 -7.06 -9.20
CA GLY A 192 9.48 -7.18 -9.43
C GLY A 192 8.88 -8.53 -9.06
N VAL A 193 9.68 -9.44 -8.50
CA VAL A 193 9.25 -10.76 -8.07
C VAL A 193 9.90 -11.13 -6.75
N LYS A 194 9.18 -11.93 -5.95
CA LYS A 194 9.75 -12.54 -4.75
C LYS A 194 9.09 -13.90 -4.52
N TYR A 195 9.90 -14.93 -4.38
CA TYR A 195 9.42 -16.24 -3.94
C TYR A 195 9.63 -16.40 -2.43
N LEU A 196 8.58 -16.84 -1.74
CA LEU A 196 8.57 -17.14 -0.31
C LEU A 196 8.41 -18.66 -0.14
N PRO A 197 9.50 -19.42 0.03
CA PRO A 197 9.44 -20.88 0.04
C PRO A 197 8.66 -21.45 1.23
N ASP A 198 8.76 -20.82 2.40
CA ASP A 198 8.04 -21.27 3.60
C ASP A 198 6.53 -21.12 3.45
N GLN A 199 6.07 -20.05 2.83
CA GLN A 199 4.66 -19.79 2.56
C GLN A 199 4.17 -20.47 1.28
N LYS A 200 5.08 -20.92 0.42
CA LYS A 200 4.81 -21.42 -0.94
C LYS A 200 4.07 -20.40 -1.80
N ILE A 201 4.57 -19.18 -1.80
CA ILE A 201 3.97 -18.05 -2.51
C ILE A 201 5.01 -17.39 -3.40
N ASP A 202 4.65 -17.20 -4.67
CA ASP A 202 5.31 -16.28 -5.59
C ASP A 202 4.55 -14.96 -5.61
N ILE A 203 5.26 -13.85 -5.45
CA ILE A 203 4.69 -12.50 -5.49
C ILE A 203 5.18 -11.84 -6.78
N ALA A 204 4.25 -11.26 -7.55
CA ALA A 204 4.59 -10.39 -8.67
C ALA A 204 4.16 -8.96 -8.36
N PHE A 205 5.12 -8.05 -8.41
CA PHE A 205 4.91 -6.60 -8.30
C PHE A 205 4.98 -6.01 -9.70
N VAL A 206 3.85 -5.51 -10.19
CA VAL A 206 3.73 -5.02 -11.56
C VAL A 206 3.51 -3.50 -11.56
N THR A 207 4.29 -2.80 -12.38
CA THR A 207 4.08 -1.39 -12.69
C THR A 207 3.63 -1.27 -14.14
N LEU A 208 2.44 -0.72 -14.37
CA LEU A 208 1.84 -0.64 -15.71
C LEU A 208 2.54 0.39 -16.61
N ASN A 209 2.75 1.59 -16.09
CA ASN A 209 3.42 2.67 -16.83
C ASN A 209 4.92 2.64 -16.55
N LYS A 210 5.68 1.99 -17.42
CA LYS A 210 7.13 1.90 -17.34
C LYS A 210 7.75 2.91 -18.31
N SER A 211 8.81 3.59 -17.86
CA SER A 211 9.56 4.51 -18.69
C SER A 211 11.05 4.17 -18.66
N ASP A 212 11.80 4.57 -19.68
CA ASP A 212 13.25 4.39 -19.74
C ASP A 212 13.98 5.10 -18.60
N LYS A 213 13.37 6.12 -18.02
CA LYS A 213 13.87 6.83 -16.85
C LYS A 213 13.90 5.97 -15.59
N ASP A 214 12.87 5.12 -15.41
CA ASP A 214 12.68 4.30 -14.22
C ASP A 214 13.25 2.90 -14.37
N TYR A 215 13.40 2.41 -15.61
CA TYR A 215 13.79 1.04 -15.91
C TYR A 215 14.79 1.03 -17.07
N SER A 216 15.77 0.13 -17.01
CA SER A 216 16.64 -0.12 -18.15
C SER A 216 15.87 -0.86 -19.25
N PRO A 217 16.32 -0.81 -20.53
CA PRO A 217 15.64 -1.54 -21.61
C PRO A 217 15.46 -3.04 -21.34
N SER A 218 16.41 -3.67 -20.65
CA SER A 218 16.34 -5.09 -20.30
C SER A 218 15.31 -5.43 -19.22
N THR A 219 14.81 -4.43 -18.49
CA THR A 219 13.80 -4.61 -17.44
C THR A 219 12.45 -3.97 -17.79
N MET A 220 12.28 -3.52 -19.04
CA MET A 220 11.01 -2.99 -19.56
C MET A 220 10.12 -4.15 -19.99
N TYR A 221 9.45 -4.78 -19.01
CA TYR A 221 8.54 -5.89 -19.26
C TYR A 221 7.21 -5.41 -19.84
N GLN A 222 6.57 -6.28 -20.63
CA GLN A 222 5.24 -6.04 -21.17
C GLN A 222 4.20 -6.75 -20.29
N ASP A 223 3.58 -6.00 -19.40
CA ASP A 223 2.56 -6.52 -18.51
C ASP A 223 1.24 -5.75 -18.73
N TYR A 224 0.15 -6.48 -18.94
CA TYR A 224 -1.16 -5.88 -19.20
C TYR A 224 -2.31 -6.87 -18.97
N SER A 225 -3.50 -6.33 -18.74
CA SER A 225 -4.72 -7.16 -18.69
C SER A 225 -5.19 -7.54 -20.09
N VAL A 226 -5.73 -8.74 -20.19
CA VAL A 226 -6.38 -9.26 -21.39
C VAL A 226 -7.83 -9.56 -21.03
N GLY A 227 -8.69 -8.54 -21.08
CA GLY A 227 -10.05 -8.64 -20.56
C GLY A 227 -10.11 -8.56 -19.04
N GLU A 228 -11.22 -9.01 -18.46
CA GLU A 228 -11.50 -8.86 -17.02
C GLU A 228 -10.79 -9.88 -16.13
N GLU A 229 -10.46 -11.06 -16.67
CA GLU A 229 -9.96 -12.20 -15.88
C GLU A 229 -8.54 -12.61 -16.22
N PHE A 230 -7.97 -12.10 -17.29
CA PHE A 230 -6.66 -12.53 -17.77
C PHE A 230 -5.64 -11.43 -17.67
N PHE A 231 -4.42 -11.81 -17.33
CA PHE A 231 -3.30 -10.88 -17.22
C PHE A 231 -2.07 -11.47 -17.93
N HIS A 232 -1.54 -10.74 -18.91
CA HIS A 232 -0.29 -11.06 -19.57
C HIS A 232 0.86 -10.51 -18.73
N TRP A 233 1.84 -11.35 -18.42
CA TRP A 233 2.97 -10.99 -17.58
C TRP A 233 4.25 -11.57 -18.14
N GLN A 234 5.30 -10.76 -18.19
CA GLN A 234 6.63 -11.24 -18.52
C GLN A 234 7.44 -11.51 -17.24
N SER A 235 8.04 -12.68 -17.17
CA SER A 235 8.99 -13.04 -16.12
C SER A 235 10.23 -12.15 -16.20
N GLN A 236 11.12 -12.28 -15.21
CA GLN A 236 12.44 -11.68 -15.32
C GLN A 236 13.16 -12.16 -16.58
N SER A 237 14.00 -11.29 -17.15
CA SER A 237 14.74 -11.57 -18.41
C SER A 237 15.64 -12.79 -18.34
N THR A 238 16.02 -13.20 -17.13
CA THR A 238 16.90 -14.38 -16.88
C THR A 238 16.12 -15.67 -16.67
N THR A 239 14.80 -15.63 -16.52
CA THR A 239 13.99 -16.81 -16.21
C THR A 239 13.69 -17.61 -17.47
N SER A 240 14.20 -18.85 -17.52
CA SER A 240 13.90 -19.80 -18.58
C SER A 240 12.76 -20.74 -18.17
N GLU A 241 12.05 -21.27 -19.18
CA GLU A 241 10.97 -22.23 -18.95
C GLU A 241 11.42 -23.51 -18.23
N ASN A 242 12.66 -23.93 -18.44
CA ASN A 242 13.23 -25.13 -17.82
C ASN A 242 13.93 -24.87 -16.49
N SER A 243 14.03 -23.60 -16.06
CA SER A 243 14.60 -23.27 -14.75
C SER A 243 13.65 -23.70 -13.62
N PRO A 244 14.16 -23.87 -12.39
CA PRO A 244 13.30 -24.15 -11.24
C PRO A 244 12.18 -23.10 -11.07
N THR A 245 12.49 -21.84 -11.29
CA THR A 245 11.51 -20.74 -11.22
C THR A 245 10.45 -20.86 -12.32
N GLY A 246 10.85 -21.06 -13.57
CA GLY A 246 9.92 -21.24 -14.69
C GLY A 246 9.02 -22.46 -14.50
N GLN A 247 9.57 -23.57 -14.05
CA GLN A 247 8.82 -24.79 -13.77
C GLN A 247 7.83 -24.58 -12.61
N ARG A 248 8.20 -23.78 -11.60
CA ARG A 248 7.29 -23.44 -10.50
C ARG A 248 6.10 -22.61 -11.00
N TYR A 249 6.30 -21.66 -11.90
CA TYR A 249 5.20 -20.91 -12.50
C TYR A 249 4.25 -21.79 -13.29
N ILE A 250 4.81 -22.67 -14.15
CA ILE A 250 4.01 -23.54 -15.00
C ILE A 250 3.20 -24.54 -14.18
N HIS A 251 3.84 -25.17 -13.20
CA HIS A 251 3.28 -26.26 -12.41
C HIS A 251 2.87 -25.86 -10.99
N HIS A 252 2.59 -24.57 -10.75
CA HIS A 252 2.35 -24.07 -9.39
C HIS A 252 1.19 -24.79 -8.68
N ARG A 253 0.12 -25.16 -9.40
CA ARG A 253 -1.02 -25.87 -8.80
C ARG A 253 -0.63 -27.26 -8.31
N GLU A 254 0.11 -28.01 -9.12
CA GLU A 254 0.60 -29.33 -8.75
C GLU A 254 1.60 -29.28 -7.60
N LYS A 255 2.41 -28.24 -7.55
CA LYS A 255 3.42 -28.04 -6.50
C LYS A 255 2.84 -27.42 -5.24
N GLY A 256 1.56 -27.02 -5.24
CA GLY A 256 0.92 -26.35 -4.11
C GLY A 256 1.42 -24.93 -3.85
N THR A 257 1.95 -24.26 -4.89
CA THR A 257 2.44 -22.89 -4.82
C THR A 257 1.38 -21.94 -5.35
N LEU A 258 1.23 -20.79 -4.68
CA LEU A 258 0.33 -19.72 -5.11
C LEU A 258 1.13 -18.64 -5.85
N PHE A 259 0.50 -18.00 -6.84
CA PHE A 259 1.00 -16.81 -7.51
C PHE A 259 0.07 -15.65 -7.18
N LEU A 260 0.59 -14.63 -6.49
CA LEU A 260 -0.15 -13.45 -6.09
C LEU A 260 0.26 -12.25 -6.93
N LEU A 261 -0.72 -11.55 -7.49
CA LEU A 261 -0.50 -10.41 -8.38
C LEU A 261 -0.85 -9.08 -7.69
N PHE A 262 0.12 -8.16 -7.70
CA PHE A 262 -0.01 -6.81 -7.18
C PHE A 262 0.35 -5.82 -8.30
N VAL A 263 -0.55 -4.88 -8.57
CA VAL A 263 -0.42 -3.98 -9.73
C VAL A 263 -0.54 -2.53 -9.29
N ARG A 264 0.36 -1.69 -9.78
CA ARG A 264 0.26 -0.23 -9.63
C ARG A 264 0.37 0.44 -10.99
N GLU A 265 -0.16 1.65 -11.09
CA GLU A 265 -0.12 2.43 -12.31
C GLU A 265 1.29 2.95 -12.58
N ASN A 266 1.89 3.63 -11.60
CA ASN A 266 3.19 4.27 -11.73
C ASN A 266 4.12 3.89 -10.57
N LYS A 267 5.43 3.87 -10.84
CA LYS A 267 6.46 3.70 -9.82
C LYS A 267 6.42 4.83 -8.80
N THR A 268 6.33 6.07 -9.29
CA THR A 268 6.16 7.25 -8.47
C THR A 268 4.71 7.72 -8.58
N ASP A 269 4.05 7.89 -7.43
CA ASP A 269 2.69 8.41 -7.39
C ASP A 269 2.70 9.88 -7.81
N ARG A 270 1.86 10.24 -8.78
CA ARG A 270 1.81 11.59 -9.35
C ARG A 270 1.28 12.63 -8.37
N VAL A 271 0.46 12.21 -7.42
CA VAL A 271 -0.15 13.10 -6.42
C VAL A 271 0.79 13.32 -5.24
N SER A 272 1.29 12.24 -4.63
CA SER A 272 2.13 12.31 -3.43
C SER A 272 3.61 12.55 -3.72
N GLY A 273 4.08 12.17 -4.90
CA GLY A 273 5.51 12.18 -5.23
C GLY A 273 6.31 11.03 -4.63
N GLY A 274 5.69 10.19 -3.81
CA GLY A 274 6.31 9.01 -3.21
C GLY A 274 6.09 7.74 -4.05
N ALA A 275 6.49 6.58 -3.52
CA ALA A 275 6.28 5.31 -4.17
C ALA A 275 4.79 5.01 -4.33
N GLY A 276 4.38 4.56 -5.51
CA GLY A 276 3.00 4.17 -5.78
C GLY A 276 2.60 2.93 -4.98
N ALA A 277 1.38 2.94 -4.42
CA ALA A 277 0.81 1.76 -3.79
C ALA A 277 0.34 0.75 -4.83
N TYR A 278 0.39 -0.54 -4.46
CA TYR A 278 -0.06 -1.63 -5.31
C TYR A 278 -1.48 -2.04 -4.94
N THR A 279 -2.31 -2.33 -5.94
CA THR A 279 -3.61 -2.97 -5.75
C THR A 279 -3.46 -4.48 -5.81
N PHE A 280 -4.00 -5.19 -4.82
CA PHE A 280 -3.96 -6.65 -4.76
C PHE A 280 -5.03 -7.24 -5.68
N LEU A 281 -4.61 -7.95 -6.71
CA LEU A 281 -5.51 -8.62 -7.66
C LEU A 281 -5.82 -10.07 -7.30
N GLY A 282 -5.25 -10.58 -6.23
CA GLY A 282 -5.52 -11.93 -5.74
C GLY A 282 -4.64 -13.00 -6.36
N LYS A 283 -5.16 -14.23 -6.35
CA LYS A 283 -4.47 -15.41 -6.89
C LYS A 283 -4.64 -15.49 -8.39
N ALA A 284 -3.57 -15.88 -9.08
CA ALA A 284 -3.56 -16.09 -10.52
C ALA A 284 -3.14 -17.53 -10.83
N ASN A 285 -3.78 -18.11 -11.84
CA ASN A 285 -3.51 -19.47 -12.30
C ASN A 285 -2.89 -19.47 -13.69
N TYR A 286 -1.86 -20.27 -13.85
CA TYR A 286 -1.17 -20.43 -15.13
C TYR A 286 -2.11 -20.96 -16.20
N VAL A 287 -2.08 -20.33 -17.38
CA VAL A 287 -2.84 -20.77 -18.56
C VAL A 287 -1.89 -21.31 -19.62
N GLN A 288 -0.99 -20.46 -20.12
CA GLN A 288 -0.04 -20.79 -21.15
C GLN A 288 1.13 -19.81 -21.12
N HIS A 289 2.20 -20.13 -21.86
CA HIS A 289 3.31 -19.20 -22.03
C HIS A 289 3.90 -19.30 -23.43
N GLU A 290 4.64 -18.27 -23.79
CA GLU A 290 5.46 -18.23 -24.99
C GLU A 290 6.86 -17.77 -24.61
N GLY A 291 7.86 -18.34 -25.26
CA GLY A 291 9.26 -17.93 -25.09
C GLY A 291 9.88 -18.34 -23.77
N SER A 292 11.15 -17.98 -23.67
CA SER A 292 12.03 -18.28 -22.54
C SER A 292 13.07 -17.15 -22.47
N ARG A 293 13.36 -16.67 -21.25
CA ARG A 293 14.31 -15.58 -20.97
C ARG A 293 13.98 -14.25 -21.67
N PRO A 294 12.84 -13.56 -21.44
CA PRO A 294 11.81 -13.92 -20.47
C PRO A 294 10.75 -14.87 -21.01
N MET A 295 9.99 -15.45 -20.08
CA MET A 295 8.75 -16.16 -20.38
C MET A 295 7.61 -15.14 -20.43
N SER A 296 6.81 -15.19 -21.49
CA SER A 296 5.55 -14.41 -21.58
C SER A 296 4.41 -15.31 -21.14
N ILE A 297 3.88 -15.08 -19.95
CA ILE A 297 2.90 -15.96 -19.32
C ILE A 297 1.52 -15.29 -19.32
N LEU A 298 0.50 -16.06 -19.71
CA LEU A 298 -0.89 -15.68 -19.55
C LEU A 298 -1.41 -16.29 -18.25
N TRP A 299 -1.83 -15.42 -17.32
CA TRP A 299 -2.41 -15.79 -16.04
C TRP A 299 -3.91 -15.57 -16.05
N LYS A 300 -4.66 -16.48 -15.45
CA LYS A 300 -6.10 -16.28 -15.19
C LYS A 300 -6.29 -15.96 -13.72
N LEU A 301 -6.89 -14.81 -13.44
CA LEU A 301 -7.22 -14.39 -12.09
C LEU A 301 -8.47 -15.12 -11.58
N GLU A 302 -8.51 -15.45 -10.29
CA GLU A 302 -9.67 -16.07 -9.65
C GLU A 302 -10.84 -15.11 -9.48
N ARG A 303 -10.57 -13.80 -9.48
CA ARG A 303 -11.56 -12.73 -9.41
C ARG A 303 -11.28 -11.70 -10.49
N SER A 304 -12.34 -11.17 -11.07
CA SER A 304 -12.24 -10.17 -12.14
C SER A 304 -11.52 -8.91 -11.68
N ILE A 305 -10.73 -8.31 -12.56
CA ILE A 305 -10.04 -7.05 -12.32
C ILE A 305 -11.07 -5.94 -12.09
N PRO A 306 -10.91 -5.07 -11.07
CA PRO A 306 -11.83 -3.96 -10.84
C PRO A 306 -11.92 -3.02 -12.04
N VAL A 307 -13.10 -2.47 -12.29
CA VAL A 307 -13.35 -1.56 -13.42
C VAL A 307 -12.38 -0.38 -13.46
N ARG A 308 -12.03 0.16 -12.29
CA ARG A 308 -11.06 1.28 -12.20
C ARG A 308 -9.69 0.95 -12.77
N LEU A 309 -9.25 -0.31 -12.64
CA LEU A 309 -7.97 -0.78 -13.19
C LEU A 309 -8.09 -1.25 -14.63
N GLN A 310 -9.24 -1.76 -15.04
CA GLN A 310 -9.48 -2.17 -16.42
C GLN A 310 -9.30 -1.03 -17.40
N LYS A 311 -9.79 0.16 -17.09
CA LYS A 311 -9.59 1.36 -17.92
C LYS A 311 -8.12 1.67 -18.12
N LYS A 312 -7.32 1.63 -17.04
CA LYS A 312 -5.90 1.94 -17.08
C LYS A 312 -5.10 0.91 -17.87
N THR A 313 -5.42 -0.38 -17.70
CA THR A 313 -4.75 -1.46 -18.44
C THR A 313 -5.12 -1.45 -19.92
N ASN A 314 -6.38 -1.16 -20.27
CA ASN A 314 -6.86 -1.10 -21.65
C ASN A 314 -6.26 0.09 -22.41
N GLU A 315 -6.05 1.23 -21.77
CA GLU A 315 -5.37 2.38 -22.37
C GLU A 315 -3.95 2.04 -22.82
N LEU A 316 -3.25 1.17 -22.07
CA LEU A 316 -1.90 0.73 -22.42
C LEU A 316 -1.88 -0.27 -23.58
N VAL A 317 -2.93 -1.04 -23.76
CA VAL A 317 -3.04 -2.06 -24.83
C VAL A 317 -3.59 -1.46 -26.12
N GLY A 318 -4.43 -0.41 -26.02
CA GLY A 318 -5.07 0.24 -27.17
C GLY A 318 -4.27 1.38 -27.79
N GLY A 319 -3.07 1.66 -27.30
CA GLY A 319 -2.23 2.76 -27.79
C GLY A 319 -1.20 2.33 -28.81
#